data_be040699506f167d1bb59505e2455691
#
_entry.id   be040699506f167d1bb59505e2455691
#
_cell.length_a   1.000
_cell.length_b   1.000
_cell.length_c   1.000
_cell.angle_alpha   90.00
_cell.angle_beta   90.00
_cell.angle_gamma   90.00
#
_symmetry.space_group_name_H-M   'P 1'
#
loop_
_entity.id
_entity.type
_entity.pdbx_description
1 polymer ?
#
loop_
_entity_poly.entity_id
_entity_poly.type
_entity_poly.pdbx_seq_one_letter_code
_entity_poly.pdbx_strand_id
1 'polypeptide(L)'
;MAIVSAEKFVQAARDNGYAVGGFNTNNLEWTQAILRAAEAKQAPVLIQTSMGAAKYMGGYKLCKALIEDLVESMGITVPVAIHLDHGHYNDALECIREGYTSVMFDGSHLPVEENLEKAAKVVEFAHANGVSVEAEVGTIGGEEDGIIGDGELAPIEDAKAMVATGIDFLAAGIGNIHGPYPENWSGLHLDHLQKLTEAVPNFPIVLHGGSGIPDDQIQEAIKLGVAKVNVNTECQIAFANATRKFVAEYEANEAEYDKKKLFDPRKFLKPGFEAITAAVEERIDVFGSANKA
;
A
#
# COMPACT_ATOMS: atom_id res chain seq x y z
N MET A 1 -18.32 -9.16 7.61
CA MET A 1 -17.44 -9.60 6.51
C MET A 1 -16.12 -8.88 6.68
N ALA A 2 -15.00 -9.58 6.58
CA ALA A 2 -13.67 -8.97 6.74
C ALA A 2 -13.31 -8.02 5.56
N ILE A 3 -13.76 -8.35 4.33
CA ILE A 3 -13.53 -7.51 3.15
C ILE A 3 -14.53 -6.35 3.14
N VAL A 4 -14.00 -5.12 3.16
CA VAL A 4 -14.75 -3.87 3.27
C VAL A 4 -14.08 -2.74 2.47
N SER A 5 -14.81 -1.65 2.20
CA SER A 5 -14.22 -0.40 1.71
C SER A 5 -13.20 0.15 2.72
N ALA A 6 -12.14 0.79 2.24
CA ALA A 6 -11.11 1.39 3.09
C ALA A 6 -11.55 2.69 3.75
N GLU A 7 -12.55 3.38 3.22
CA GLU A 7 -13.01 4.71 3.66
C GLU A 7 -13.09 4.84 5.19
N LYS A 8 -13.87 3.96 5.84
CA LYS A 8 -14.15 4.09 7.28
C LYS A 8 -12.96 3.85 8.18
N PHE A 9 -12.14 2.84 7.88
CA PHE A 9 -11.02 2.52 8.75
C PHE A 9 -9.80 3.42 8.50
N VAL A 10 -9.65 3.97 7.28
CA VAL A 10 -8.63 5.01 7.00
C VAL A 10 -9.04 6.35 7.63
N GLN A 11 -10.34 6.72 7.56
CA GLN A 11 -10.83 7.89 8.28
C GLN A 11 -10.67 7.73 9.82
N ALA A 12 -10.99 6.54 10.35
CA ALA A 12 -10.77 6.26 11.78
C ALA A 12 -9.29 6.36 12.17
N ALA A 13 -8.37 5.97 11.29
CA ALA A 13 -6.94 6.15 11.50
C ALA A 13 -6.57 7.62 11.60
N ARG A 14 -7.08 8.46 10.68
CA ARG A 14 -6.91 9.91 10.70
C ARG A 14 -7.40 10.53 12.00
N ASP A 15 -8.61 10.15 12.41
CA ASP A 15 -9.27 10.73 13.60
C ASP A 15 -8.59 10.34 14.92
N ASN A 16 -7.91 9.19 14.95
CA ASN A 16 -7.29 8.63 16.16
C ASN A 16 -5.75 8.66 16.15
N GLY A 17 -5.11 9.29 15.15
CA GLY A 17 -3.67 9.53 15.12
C GLY A 17 -2.82 8.26 14.96
N TYR A 18 -3.26 7.33 14.13
CA TYR A 18 -2.47 6.20 13.65
C TYR A 18 -2.58 6.09 12.11
N ALA A 19 -1.82 5.22 11.48
CA ALA A 19 -1.96 4.96 10.06
C ALA A 19 -2.17 3.48 9.78
N VAL A 20 -2.97 3.18 8.74
CA VAL A 20 -3.16 1.82 8.24
C VAL A 20 -2.08 1.49 7.21
N GLY A 21 -1.53 0.29 7.28
CA GLY A 21 -0.58 -0.20 6.29
C GLY A 21 -1.28 -0.61 4.98
N GLY A 22 -0.78 -0.08 3.86
CA GLY A 22 -1.07 -0.55 2.52
C GLY A 22 0.13 -1.38 2.04
N PHE A 23 -0.06 -2.70 1.92
CA PHE A 23 1.03 -3.61 1.55
C PHE A 23 0.80 -4.21 0.17
N ASN A 24 1.77 -4.02 -0.74
CA ASN A 24 1.70 -4.58 -2.07
C ASN A 24 1.89 -6.09 -2.06
N THR A 25 1.05 -6.80 -2.81
CA THR A 25 1.16 -8.25 -3.00
C THR A 25 1.57 -8.60 -4.43
N ASN A 26 2.36 -9.68 -4.57
CA ASN A 26 2.85 -10.15 -5.86
C ASN A 26 2.54 -11.63 -6.13
N ASN A 27 2.10 -12.39 -5.12
CA ASN A 27 1.79 -13.82 -5.23
C ASN A 27 1.07 -14.35 -3.98
N LEU A 28 0.86 -15.68 -3.94
CA LEU A 28 0.22 -16.39 -2.84
C LEU A 28 0.93 -16.16 -1.49
N GLU A 29 2.26 -16.30 -1.46
CA GLU A 29 3.05 -16.20 -0.24
C GLU A 29 2.98 -14.81 0.36
N TRP A 30 3.04 -13.76 -0.49
CA TRP A 30 2.87 -12.38 -0.07
C TRP A 30 1.52 -12.12 0.56
N THR A 31 0.46 -12.51 -0.16
CA THR A 31 -0.92 -12.29 0.32
C THR A 31 -1.17 -12.98 1.66
N GLN A 32 -0.74 -14.24 1.81
CA GLN A 32 -0.86 -14.96 3.07
C GLN A 32 -0.05 -14.32 4.20
N ALA A 33 1.17 -13.83 3.91
CA ALA A 33 2.04 -13.21 4.92
C ALA A 33 1.43 -11.92 5.47
N ILE A 34 0.90 -11.06 4.59
CA ILE A 34 0.23 -9.81 4.97
C ILE A 34 -1.01 -10.10 5.81
N LEU A 35 -1.88 -11.00 5.35
CA LEU A 35 -3.11 -11.37 6.07
C LEU A 35 -2.82 -11.96 7.44
N ARG A 36 -1.80 -12.84 7.53
CA ARG A 36 -1.39 -13.44 8.80
C ARG A 36 -0.87 -12.40 9.79
N ALA A 37 -0.06 -11.46 9.33
CA ALA A 37 0.45 -10.38 10.16
C ALA A 37 -0.68 -9.46 10.65
N ALA A 38 -1.58 -9.05 9.76
CA ALA A 38 -2.73 -8.22 10.09
C ALA A 38 -3.64 -8.88 11.14
N GLU A 39 -3.97 -10.17 10.96
CA GLU A 39 -4.78 -10.93 11.93
C GLU A 39 -4.06 -11.09 13.26
N ALA A 40 -2.76 -11.42 13.27
CA ALA A 40 -1.97 -11.55 14.50
C ALA A 40 -1.88 -10.24 15.30
N LYS A 41 -1.82 -9.11 14.60
CA LYS A 41 -1.77 -7.76 15.21
C LYS A 41 -3.15 -7.16 15.46
N GLN A 42 -4.23 -7.82 15.04
CA GLN A 42 -5.59 -7.27 15.11
C GLN A 42 -5.64 -5.86 14.52
N ALA A 43 -5.10 -5.71 13.30
CA ALA A 43 -4.95 -4.44 12.59
C ALA A 43 -5.74 -4.45 11.28
N PRO A 44 -6.43 -3.36 10.91
CA PRO A 44 -6.97 -3.21 9.57
C PRO A 44 -5.83 -3.12 8.55
N VAL A 45 -6.07 -3.55 7.30
CA VAL A 45 -5.04 -3.57 6.27
C VAL A 45 -5.62 -3.33 4.88
N LEU A 46 -4.84 -2.67 4.00
CA LEU A 46 -5.08 -2.68 2.57
C LEU A 46 -4.10 -3.67 1.92
N ILE A 47 -4.63 -4.65 1.18
CA ILE A 47 -3.82 -5.48 0.29
C ILE A 47 -3.85 -4.85 -1.09
N GLN A 48 -2.68 -4.41 -1.55
CA GLN A 48 -2.55 -3.60 -2.74
C GLN A 48 -2.02 -4.40 -3.93
N THR A 49 -2.56 -4.14 -5.11
CA THR A 49 -2.03 -4.63 -6.37
C THR A 49 -1.78 -3.45 -7.30
N SER A 50 -0.54 -3.28 -7.76
CA SER A 50 -0.24 -2.36 -8.85
C SER A 50 -0.63 -2.96 -10.20
N MET A 51 -0.63 -2.15 -11.26
CA MET A 51 -0.88 -2.62 -12.62
C MET A 51 0.12 -3.71 -13.04
N GLY A 52 1.41 -3.55 -12.70
CA GLY A 52 2.46 -4.51 -12.98
C GLY A 52 2.27 -5.81 -12.22
N ALA A 53 1.97 -5.74 -10.93
CA ALA A 53 1.69 -6.91 -10.10
C ALA A 53 0.46 -7.67 -10.59
N ALA A 54 -0.63 -6.96 -10.92
CA ALA A 54 -1.84 -7.58 -11.46
C ALA A 54 -1.57 -8.30 -12.78
N LYS A 55 -0.82 -7.67 -13.69
CA LYS A 55 -0.41 -8.31 -14.95
C LYS A 55 0.43 -9.57 -14.72
N TYR A 56 1.38 -9.51 -13.78
CA TYR A 56 2.21 -10.66 -13.40
C TYR A 56 1.37 -11.82 -12.83
N MET A 57 0.41 -11.52 -11.97
CA MET A 57 -0.46 -12.48 -11.32
C MET A 57 -1.57 -13.04 -12.24
N GLY A 58 -1.83 -12.43 -13.39
CA GLY A 58 -2.81 -12.91 -14.38
C GLY A 58 -4.08 -12.06 -14.49
N GLY A 59 -4.10 -10.86 -13.93
CA GLY A 59 -5.15 -9.85 -14.05
C GLY A 59 -5.90 -9.54 -12.76
N TYR A 60 -6.59 -8.41 -12.72
CA TYR A 60 -7.29 -7.88 -11.53
C TYR A 60 -8.29 -8.87 -10.94
N LYS A 61 -9.07 -9.54 -11.79
CA LYS A 61 -10.03 -10.56 -11.35
C LYS A 61 -9.38 -11.69 -10.55
N LEU A 62 -8.21 -12.17 -11.00
CA LEU A 62 -7.49 -13.24 -10.30
C LEU A 62 -6.89 -12.74 -8.97
N CYS A 63 -6.32 -11.53 -8.98
CA CYS A 63 -5.83 -10.91 -7.75
C CYS A 63 -6.93 -10.78 -6.69
N LYS A 64 -8.09 -10.26 -7.09
CA LYS A 64 -9.26 -10.13 -6.23
C LYS A 64 -9.72 -11.49 -5.69
N ALA A 65 -9.89 -12.48 -6.56
CA ALA A 65 -10.31 -13.82 -6.15
C ALA A 65 -9.33 -14.48 -5.18
N LEU A 66 -8.01 -14.36 -5.44
CA LEU A 66 -6.97 -14.88 -4.55
C LEU A 66 -7.07 -14.26 -3.14
N ILE A 67 -7.25 -12.94 -3.05
CA ILE A 67 -7.33 -12.26 -1.75
C ILE A 67 -8.61 -12.67 -1.02
N GLU A 68 -9.77 -12.72 -1.69
CA GLU A 68 -11.04 -13.12 -1.09
C GLU A 68 -11.01 -14.56 -0.56
N ASP A 69 -10.56 -15.49 -1.39
CA ASP A 69 -10.49 -16.92 -1.03
C ASP A 69 -9.53 -17.15 0.14
N LEU A 70 -8.42 -16.38 0.21
CA LEU A 70 -7.51 -16.44 1.33
C LEU A 70 -8.10 -15.84 2.62
N VAL A 71 -8.78 -14.70 2.53
CA VAL A 71 -9.48 -14.11 3.68
C VAL A 71 -10.47 -15.08 4.27
N GLU A 72 -11.26 -15.78 3.44
CA GLU A 72 -12.21 -16.78 3.89
C GLU A 72 -11.52 -18.02 4.46
N SER A 73 -10.59 -18.62 3.70
CA SER A 73 -9.95 -19.90 4.07
C SER A 73 -9.03 -19.80 5.29
N MET A 74 -8.40 -18.64 5.50
CA MET A 74 -7.58 -18.38 6.68
C MET A 74 -8.40 -17.92 7.89
N GLY A 75 -9.69 -17.64 7.73
CA GLY A 75 -10.57 -17.18 8.80
C GLY A 75 -10.18 -15.77 9.29
N ILE A 76 -9.79 -14.89 8.39
CA ILE A 76 -9.41 -13.50 8.72
C ILE A 76 -10.61 -12.73 9.23
N THR A 77 -10.47 -12.07 10.36
CA THR A 77 -11.52 -11.32 11.04
C THR A 77 -11.34 -9.80 10.99
N VAL A 78 -10.11 -9.35 10.84
CA VAL A 78 -9.79 -7.92 10.75
C VAL A 78 -10.31 -7.29 9.45
N PRO A 79 -10.57 -5.97 9.42
CA PRO A 79 -10.96 -5.28 8.19
C PRO A 79 -9.85 -5.35 7.13
N VAL A 80 -10.19 -5.82 5.92
CA VAL A 80 -9.31 -5.92 4.76
C VAL A 80 -9.92 -5.16 3.60
N ALA A 81 -9.18 -4.23 2.99
CA ALA A 81 -9.55 -3.65 1.71
C ALA A 81 -8.68 -4.25 0.58
N ILE A 82 -9.32 -4.57 -0.53
CA ILE A 82 -8.64 -4.94 -1.78
C ILE A 82 -8.47 -3.66 -2.58
N HIS A 83 -7.21 -3.24 -2.77
CA HIS A 83 -6.87 -1.91 -3.27
C HIS A 83 -6.07 -1.97 -4.58
N LEU A 84 -6.45 -1.16 -5.56
CA LEU A 84 -5.61 -0.85 -6.72
C LEU A 84 -4.64 0.27 -6.34
N ASP A 85 -3.36 0.04 -6.55
CA ASP A 85 -2.26 0.98 -6.30
C ASP A 85 -1.75 1.56 -7.63
N HIS A 86 -1.67 2.88 -7.77
CA HIS A 86 -1.27 3.62 -8.97
C HIS A 86 -1.98 3.17 -10.27
N GLY A 87 -3.31 3.14 -10.26
CA GLY A 87 -4.08 2.79 -11.45
C GLY A 87 -4.34 3.98 -12.38
N HIS A 88 -4.24 3.78 -13.69
CA HIS A 88 -4.77 4.74 -14.66
C HIS A 88 -6.30 4.73 -14.63
N TYR A 89 -6.91 5.71 -15.32
CA TYR A 89 -8.36 5.88 -15.34
C TYR A 89 -9.14 4.60 -15.68
N ASN A 90 -8.72 3.89 -16.75
CA ASN A 90 -9.41 2.66 -17.17
C ASN A 90 -9.18 1.49 -16.20
N ASP A 91 -7.99 1.40 -15.58
CA ASP A 91 -7.65 0.38 -14.60
C ASP A 91 -8.49 0.54 -13.32
N ALA A 92 -8.67 1.77 -12.85
CA ALA A 92 -9.56 2.06 -11.73
C ALA A 92 -11.00 1.62 -12.01
N LEU A 93 -11.55 1.94 -13.19
CA LEU A 93 -12.89 1.51 -13.58
C LEU A 93 -13.00 -0.01 -13.74
N GLU A 94 -11.97 -0.68 -14.24
CA GLU A 94 -11.93 -2.14 -14.35
C GLU A 94 -11.91 -2.80 -12.97
N CYS A 95 -11.04 -2.35 -12.07
CA CYS A 95 -10.96 -2.86 -10.69
C CYS A 95 -12.29 -2.72 -9.95
N ILE A 96 -12.99 -1.58 -10.09
CA ILE A 96 -14.32 -1.39 -9.52
C ILE A 96 -15.32 -2.44 -10.06
N ARG A 97 -15.31 -2.70 -11.39
CA ARG A 97 -16.18 -3.73 -12.01
C ARG A 97 -15.83 -5.15 -11.55
N GLU A 98 -14.55 -5.43 -11.33
CA GLU A 98 -14.09 -6.73 -10.83
C GLU A 98 -14.34 -6.93 -9.32
N GLY A 99 -14.77 -5.87 -8.60
CA GLY A 99 -15.16 -5.94 -7.20
C GLY A 99 -14.04 -5.62 -6.21
N TYR A 100 -13.06 -4.81 -6.59
CA TYR A 100 -12.15 -4.18 -5.64
C TYR A 100 -12.96 -3.28 -4.70
N THR A 101 -12.52 -3.16 -3.45
CA THR A 101 -13.22 -2.37 -2.43
C THR A 101 -12.60 -0.99 -2.21
N SER A 102 -11.45 -0.75 -2.86
CA SER A 102 -10.72 0.51 -2.85
C SER A 102 -9.88 0.64 -4.13
N VAL A 103 -9.77 1.83 -4.70
CA VAL A 103 -8.94 2.09 -5.88
C VAL A 103 -8.20 3.40 -5.74
N MET A 104 -6.95 3.45 -6.22
CA MET A 104 -6.26 4.69 -6.50
C MET A 104 -6.35 5.02 -7.99
N PHE A 105 -6.80 6.23 -8.30
CA PHE A 105 -6.63 6.84 -9.60
C PHE A 105 -5.41 7.78 -9.56
N ASP A 106 -4.37 7.41 -10.28
CA ASP A 106 -3.18 8.23 -10.44
C ASP A 106 -3.22 9.01 -11.76
N GLY A 107 -3.57 10.28 -11.65
CA GLY A 107 -3.54 11.25 -12.72
C GLY A 107 -2.47 12.33 -12.51
N SER A 108 -1.50 12.12 -11.62
CA SER A 108 -0.46 13.11 -11.26
C SER A 108 0.40 13.58 -12.43
N HIS A 109 0.53 12.74 -13.46
CA HIS A 109 1.22 13.05 -14.72
C HIS A 109 0.40 13.83 -15.74
N LEU A 110 -0.89 14.05 -15.48
CA LEU A 110 -1.81 14.79 -16.35
C LEU A 110 -1.85 16.28 -15.96
N PRO A 111 -2.29 17.18 -16.87
CA PRO A 111 -2.66 18.52 -16.46
C PRO A 111 -3.69 18.50 -15.32
N VAL A 112 -3.56 19.43 -14.37
CA VAL A 112 -4.37 19.47 -13.14
C VAL A 112 -5.88 19.38 -13.44
N GLU A 113 -6.36 20.13 -14.40
CA GLU A 113 -7.79 20.14 -14.76
C GLU A 113 -8.26 18.76 -15.24
N GLU A 114 -7.43 18.05 -16.01
CA GLU A 114 -7.73 16.71 -16.50
C GLU A 114 -7.69 15.67 -15.38
N ASN A 115 -6.72 15.80 -14.46
CA ASN A 115 -6.64 14.96 -13.27
C ASN A 115 -7.91 15.10 -12.42
N LEU A 116 -8.32 16.32 -12.11
CA LEU A 116 -9.54 16.62 -11.33
C LEU A 116 -10.81 16.10 -12.02
N GLU A 117 -10.96 16.32 -13.35
CA GLU A 117 -12.12 15.84 -14.08
C GLU A 117 -12.24 14.32 -14.06
N LYS A 118 -11.11 13.61 -14.26
CA LYS A 118 -11.07 12.15 -14.23
C LYS A 118 -11.30 11.60 -12.84
N ALA A 119 -10.69 12.21 -11.81
CA ALA A 119 -10.90 11.84 -10.41
C ALA A 119 -12.38 11.91 -10.04
N ALA A 120 -13.07 13.01 -10.37
CA ALA A 120 -14.50 13.16 -10.11
C ALA A 120 -15.34 12.06 -10.78
N LYS A 121 -15.00 11.65 -12.00
CA LYS A 121 -15.70 10.54 -12.70
C LYS A 121 -15.44 9.19 -12.07
N VAL A 122 -14.19 8.94 -11.59
CA VAL A 122 -13.88 7.72 -10.85
C VAL A 122 -14.65 7.69 -9.54
N VAL A 123 -14.68 8.80 -8.79
CA VAL A 123 -15.43 8.94 -7.53
C VAL A 123 -16.92 8.63 -7.75
N GLU A 124 -17.57 9.25 -8.74
CA GLU A 124 -18.98 8.98 -9.05
C GLU A 124 -19.25 7.49 -9.26
N PHE A 125 -18.42 6.83 -10.06
CA PHE A 125 -18.59 5.41 -10.36
C PHE A 125 -18.23 4.50 -9.16
N ALA A 126 -17.16 4.83 -8.43
CA ALA A 126 -16.71 4.07 -7.27
C ALA A 126 -17.72 4.12 -6.13
N HIS A 127 -18.18 5.32 -5.75
CA HIS A 127 -19.14 5.49 -4.66
C HIS A 127 -20.49 4.84 -4.97
N ALA A 128 -20.94 4.85 -6.23
CA ALA A 128 -22.14 4.11 -6.65
C ALA A 128 -22.00 2.59 -6.45
N ASN A 129 -20.78 2.07 -6.34
CA ASN A 129 -20.47 0.66 -6.09
C ASN A 129 -19.94 0.38 -4.67
N GLY A 130 -19.92 1.37 -3.78
CA GLY A 130 -19.43 1.23 -2.40
C GLY A 130 -17.91 1.08 -2.28
N VAL A 131 -17.15 1.60 -3.26
CA VAL A 131 -15.68 1.53 -3.37
C VAL A 131 -15.09 2.87 -2.98
N SER A 132 -14.04 2.87 -2.13
CA SER A 132 -13.30 4.09 -1.77
C SER A 132 -12.27 4.48 -2.84
N VAL A 133 -12.00 5.78 -2.94
CA VAL A 133 -11.13 6.36 -3.95
C VAL A 133 -9.97 7.12 -3.30
N GLU A 134 -8.76 6.78 -3.73
CA GLU A 134 -7.54 7.55 -3.53
C GLU A 134 -7.18 8.29 -4.83
N ALA A 135 -6.64 9.50 -4.73
CA ALA A 135 -6.03 10.19 -5.87
C ALA A 135 -4.78 10.95 -5.45
N GLU A 136 -3.94 11.31 -6.42
CA GLU A 136 -2.63 11.91 -6.19
C GLU A 136 -2.54 13.34 -6.68
N VAL A 137 -1.83 14.17 -5.90
CA VAL A 137 -1.45 15.55 -6.25
C VAL A 137 0.03 15.78 -5.95
N GLY A 138 0.70 16.51 -6.84
CA GLY A 138 2.15 16.50 -6.94
C GLY A 138 2.61 15.19 -7.56
N THR A 139 3.90 14.88 -7.51
CA THR A 139 4.42 13.59 -7.98
C THR A 139 5.30 12.97 -6.92
N ILE A 140 5.15 11.66 -6.71
CA ILE A 140 6.05 10.91 -5.84
C ILE A 140 7.31 10.60 -6.63
N GLY A 141 8.49 10.85 -6.04
CA GLY A 141 9.77 10.61 -6.69
C GLY A 141 10.08 9.12 -6.85
N GLY A 142 11.11 8.80 -7.66
CA GLY A 142 11.58 7.42 -7.86
C GLY A 142 10.84 6.67 -8.96
N GLU A 143 10.90 5.35 -8.92
CA GLU A 143 10.32 4.47 -9.95
C GLU A 143 9.38 3.44 -9.30
N GLU A 144 8.17 3.31 -9.86
CA GLU A 144 7.26 2.22 -9.57
C GLU A 144 6.61 1.70 -10.87
N ASP A 145 6.70 0.40 -11.12
CA ASP A 145 6.19 -0.30 -12.32
C ASP A 145 6.66 0.33 -13.65
N GLY A 146 7.89 0.92 -13.68
CA GLY A 146 8.46 1.57 -14.87
C GLY A 146 8.03 3.04 -15.06
N ILE A 147 7.24 3.59 -14.14
CA ILE A 147 6.89 5.01 -14.13
C ILE A 147 7.88 5.74 -13.21
N ILE A 148 8.52 6.78 -13.75
CA ILE A 148 9.49 7.60 -13.01
C ILE A 148 8.82 8.91 -12.65
N GLY A 149 8.77 9.22 -11.35
CA GLY A 149 8.28 10.50 -10.83
C GLY A 149 9.43 11.47 -10.50
N ASP A 150 9.22 12.75 -10.74
CA ASP A 150 10.21 13.81 -10.47
C ASP A 150 10.23 14.23 -8.99
N GLY A 151 9.24 13.85 -8.18
CA GLY A 151 9.18 14.14 -6.75
C GLY A 151 8.74 15.58 -6.45
N GLU A 152 7.75 16.09 -7.16
CA GLU A 152 7.20 17.42 -6.93
C GLU A 152 6.34 17.47 -5.66
N LEU A 153 6.54 18.53 -4.86
CA LEU A 153 5.67 18.78 -3.71
C LEU A 153 4.23 19.07 -4.15
N ALA A 154 3.27 18.47 -3.48
CA ALA A 154 1.85 18.68 -3.75
C ALA A 154 1.44 20.16 -3.59
N PRO A 155 0.99 20.87 -4.65
CA PRO A 155 0.51 22.23 -4.50
C PRO A 155 -0.76 22.27 -3.62
N ILE A 156 -0.79 23.19 -2.67
CA ILE A 156 -1.88 23.27 -1.67
C ILE A 156 -3.24 23.50 -2.33
N GLU A 157 -3.32 24.36 -3.36
CA GLU A 157 -4.59 24.65 -4.04
C GLU A 157 -5.08 23.44 -4.86
N ASP A 158 -4.16 22.68 -5.45
CA ASP A 158 -4.51 21.45 -6.18
C ASP A 158 -5.01 20.37 -5.23
N ALA A 159 -4.40 20.25 -4.05
CA ALA A 159 -4.86 19.35 -2.99
C ALA A 159 -6.29 19.68 -2.54
N LYS A 160 -6.61 20.96 -2.33
CA LYS A 160 -7.97 21.43 -2.01
C LYS A 160 -8.97 21.11 -3.13
N ALA A 161 -8.56 21.34 -4.38
CA ALA A 161 -9.39 21.06 -5.53
C ALA A 161 -9.62 19.55 -5.69
N MET A 162 -8.59 18.71 -5.44
CA MET A 162 -8.72 17.27 -5.52
C MET A 162 -9.65 16.74 -4.43
N VAL A 163 -9.52 17.18 -3.18
CA VAL A 163 -10.45 16.83 -2.10
C VAL A 163 -11.89 17.23 -2.43
N ALA A 164 -12.08 18.37 -3.10
CA ALA A 164 -13.42 18.82 -3.53
C ALA A 164 -14.06 17.94 -4.62
N THR A 165 -13.31 17.05 -5.28
CA THR A 165 -13.87 16.05 -6.21
C THR A 165 -14.61 14.93 -5.51
N GLY A 166 -14.43 14.78 -4.17
CA GLY A 166 -15.09 13.77 -3.37
C GLY A 166 -14.29 12.49 -3.17
N ILE A 167 -12.99 12.48 -3.41
CA ILE A 167 -12.10 11.36 -3.05
C ILE A 167 -12.15 11.10 -1.54
N ASP A 168 -11.75 9.90 -1.11
CA ASP A 168 -11.78 9.49 0.31
C ASP A 168 -10.43 9.69 1.01
N PHE A 169 -9.31 9.63 0.30
CA PHE A 169 -7.97 9.91 0.80
C PHE A 169 -7.05 10.45 -0.30
N LEU A 170 -6.07 11.27 0.12
CA LEU A 170 -5.21 12.02 -0.79
C LEU A 170 -3.75 11.55 -0.67
N ALA A 171 -3.21 10.99 -1.76
CA ALA A 171 -1.77 10.81 -1.90
C ALA A 171 -1.12 12.15 -2.29
N ALA A 172 -0.06 12.51 -1.56
CA ALA A 172 0.60 13.79 -1.74
C ALA A 172 2.12 13.66 -1.82
N GLY A 173 2.73 14.30 -2.80
CA GLY A 173 4.18 14.48 -2.85
C GLY A 173 4.64 15.37 -1.71
N ILE A 174 5.41 14.81 -0.77
CA ILE A 174 6.01 15.52 0.38
C ILE A 174 7.50 15.21 0.53
N GLY A 175 8.18 14.91 -0.60
CA GLY A 175 9.58 14.50 -0.64
C GLY A 175 9.81 12.99 -0.47
N ASN A 176 8.75 12.22 -0.47
CA ASN A 176 8.77 10.76 -0.47
C ASN A 176 9.13 10.20 -1.85
N ILE A 177 9.72 9.00 -1.87
CA ILE A 177 10.31 8.37 -3.04
C ILE A 177 9.91 6.90 -3.09
N HIS A 178 9.53 6.40 -4.27
CA HIS A 178 9.38 4.96 -4.52
C HIS A 178 10.75 4.28 -4.67
N GLY A 179 10.89 3.09 -4.11
CA GLY A 179 12.14 2.34 -4.14
C GLY A 179 13.15 2.77 -3.06
N PRO A 180 14.44 2.41 -3.23
CA PRO A 180 15.47 2.73 -2.24
C PRO A 180 15.77 4.23 -2.17
N TYR A 181 15.77 4.79 -0.97
CA TYR A 181 16.14 6.19 -0.74
C TYR A 181 17.64 6.41 -0.96
N PRO A 182 18.05 7.50 -1.66
CA PRO A 182 19.46 7.83 -1.83
C PRO A 182 20.07 8.32 -0.51
N GLU A 183 21.40 8.11 -0.34
CA GLU A 183 22.12 8.52 0.88
C GLU A 183 22.00 10.01 1.21
N ASN A 184 21.81 10.85 0.19
CA ASN A 184 21.67 12.30 0.34
C ASN A 184 20.22 12.78 0.43
N TRP A 185 19.25 11.87 0.66
CA TRP A 185 17.87 12.25 0.85
C TRP A 185 17.69 13.13 2.09
N SER A 186 17.00 14.26 1.94
CA SER A 186 16.87 15.27 2.99
C SER A 186 15.78 14.99 4.05
N GLY A 187 15.03 13.90 3.88
CA GLY A 187 13.87 13.61 4.72
C GLY A 187 12.55 14.08 4.12
N LEU A 188 11.45 13.76 4.81
CA LEU A 188 10.12 14.23 4.44
C LEU A 188 10.00 15.74 4.69
N HIS A 189 9.28 16.44 3.82
CA HIS A 189 8.95 17.85 3.99
C HIS A 189 7.76 18.02 4.95
N LEU A 190 8.00 17.79 6.26
CA LEU A 190 6.98 17.82 7.30
C LEU A 190 6.30 19.19 7.46
N ASP A 191 7.04 20.29 7.26
CA ASP A 191 6.48 21.64 7.24
C ASP A 191 5.48 21.85 6.10
N HIS A 192 5.72 21.18 4.96
CA HIS A 192 4.79 21.21 3.83
C HIS A 192 3.56 20.34 4.11
N LEU A 193 3.77 19.15 4.67
CA LEU A 193 2.68 18.28 5.13
C LEU A 193 1.76 19.01 6.11
N GLN A 194 2.31 19.75 7.07
CA GLN A 194 1.52 20.54 8.02
C GLN A 194 0.63 21.56 7.29
N LYS A 195 1.18 22.33 6.35
CA LYS A 195 0.38 23.30 5.57
C LYS A 195 -0.71 22.62 4.75
N LEU A 196 -0.42 21.44 4.21
CA LEU A 196 -1.35 20.65 3.43
C LEU A 196 -2.52 20.18 4.30
N THR A 197 -2.25 19.63 5.48
CA THR A 197 -3.29 19.19 6.42
C THR A 197 -4.09 20.31 7.04
N GLU A 198 -3.50 21.52 7.21
CA GLU A 198 -4.22 22.73 7.59
C GLU A 198 -5.18 23.19 6.49
N ALA A 199 -4.83 23.01 5.22
CA ALA A 199 -5.64 23.38 4.06
C ALA A 199 -6.80 22.40 3.80
N VAL A 200 -6.63 21.12 4.13
CA VAL A 200 -7.64 20.05 4.03
C VAL A 200 -7.87 19.41 5.42
N PRO A 201 -8.48 20.13 6.35
CA PRO A 201 -8.57 19.69 7.73
C PRO A 201 -9.37 18.39 7.87
N ASN A 202 -8.86 17.49 8.72
CA ASN A 202 -9.44 16.17 9.01
C ASN A 202 -9.52 15.21 7.80
N PHE A 203 -8.91 15.57 6.68
CA PHE A 203 -8.85 14.68 5.51
C PHE A 203 -7.69 13.69 5.64
N PRO A 204 -7.87 12.39 5.31
CA PRO A 204 -6.82 11.40 5.38
C PRO A 204 -5.74 11.63 4.31
N ILE A 205 -4.48 11.74 4.71
CA ILE A 205 -3.34 11.83 3.80
C ILE A 205 -2.68 10.45 3.69
N VAL A 206 -2.24 10.11 2.48
CA VAL A 206 -1.51 8.87 2.18
C VAL A 206 -0.04 9.18 1.95
N LEU A 207 0.82 8.43 2.62
CA LEU A 207 2.26 8.45 2.41
C LEU A 207 2.67 7.25 1.56
N HIS A 208 3.01 7.49 0.30
CA HIS A 208 3.65 6.51 -0.58
C HIS A 208 5.14 6.40 -0.31
N GLY A 209 5.77 5.30 -0.80
CA GLY A 209 7.19 5.09 -0.64
C GLY A 209 7.64 4.94 0.82
N GLY A 210 6.79 4.37 1.69
CA GLY A 210 7.08 4.23 3.12
C GLY A 210 8.28 3.36 3.47
N SER A 211 8.73 2.50 2.54
CA SER A 211 9.90 1.63 2.73
C SER A 211 11.20 2.42 2.81
N GLY A 212 11.89 2.38 3.95
CA GLY A 212 13.20 3.04 4.12
C GLY A 212 13.13 4.45 4.69
N ILE A 213 11.95 5.00 4.95
CA ILE A 213 11.80 6.22 5.74
C ILE A 213 12.07 5.90 7.21
N PRO A 214 12.88 6.70 7.94
CA PRO A 214 13.07 6.52 9.37
C PRO A 214 11.74 6.53 10.16
N ASP A 215 11.62 5.63 11.14
CA ASP A 215 10.39 5.44 11.90
C ASP A 215 9.90 6.72 12.60
N ASP A 216 10.82 7.53 13.10
CA ASP A 216 10.52 8.82 13.74
C ASP A 216 9.87 9.81 12.76
N GLN A 217 10.31 9.85 11.50
CA GLN A 217 9.69 10.68 10.47
C GLN A 217 8.31 10.17 10.07
N ILE A 218 8.12 8.84 9.96
CA ILE A 218 6.80 8.24 9.71
C ILE A 218 5.84 8.60 10.85
N GLN A 219 6.28 8.43 12.10
CA GLN A 219 5.46 8.73 13.27
C GLN A 219 5.12 10.23 13.37
N GLU A 220 6.03 11.12 12.98
CA GLU A 220 5.75 12.55 12.93
C GLU A 220 4.75 12.89 11.82
N ALA A 221 4.90 12.28 10.63
CA ALA A 221 3.94 12.43 9.54
C ALA A 221 2.54 11.93 9.92
N ILE A 222 2.44 10.84 10.69
CA ILE A 222 1.16 10.33 11.22
C ILE A 222 0.52 11.35 12.17
N LYS A 223 1.27 11.94 13.08
CA LYS A 223 0.76 13.01 13.98
C LYS A 223 0.25 14.21 13.20
N LEU A 224 0.87 14.52 12.06
CA LEU A 224 0.45 15.59 11.17
C LEU A 224 -0.74 15.23 10.27
N GLY A 225 -1.15 13.95 10.19
CA GLY A 225 -2.36 13.57 9.48
C GLY A 225 -2.24 12.51 8.42
N VAL A 226 -1.08 11.89 8.28
CA VAL A 226 -0.96 10.66 7.48
C VAL A 226 -1.78 9.56 8.15
N ALA A 227 -2.66 8.94 7.38
CA ALA A 227 -3.59 7.90 7.82
C ALA A 227 -3.43 6.56 7.09
N LYS A 228 -2.67 6.55 6.00
CA LYS A 228 -2.28 5.33 5.25
C LYS A 228 -0.81 5.45 4.88
N VAL A 229 -0.06 4.35 4.99
CA VAL A 229 1.35 4.29 4.56
C VAL A 229 1.54 3.08 3.64
N ASN A 230 2.06 3.32 2.43
CA ASN A 230 2.34 2.26 1.47
C ASN A 230 3.72 1.65 1.68
N VAL A 231 3.78 0.32 1.73
CA VAL A 231 5.01 -0.47 1.91
C VAL A 231 5.08 -1.56 0.85
N ASN A 232 6.11 -1.52 0.01
CA ASN A 232 6.39 -2.52 -1.01
C ASN A 232 7.85 -3.02 -0.93
N THR A 233 8.81 -2.15 -1.20
CA THR A 233 10.24 -2.47 -1.33
C THR A 233 10.81 -3.18 -0.11
N GLU A 234 10.40 -2.79 1.10
CA GLU A 234 10.86 -3.42 2.35
C GLU A 234 10.48 -4.90 2.42
N CYS A 235 9.25 -5.24 2.05
CA CYS A 235 8.80 -6.63 1.97
C CYS A 235 9.55 -7.42 0.89
N GLN A 236 9.83 -6.80 -0.26
CA GLN A 236 10.61 -7.41 -1.34
C GLN A 236 12.04 -7.72 -0.88
N ILE A 237 12.70 -6.78 -0.20
CA ILE A 237 14.06 -6.94 0.33
C ILE A 237 14.08 -8.02 1.42
N ALA A 238 13.10 -8.03 2.33
CA ALA A 238 13.00 -9.03 3.39
C ALA A 238 12.90 -10.45 2.80
N PHE A 239 12.00 -10.66 1.83
CA PHE A 239 11.86 -11.93 1.14
C PHE A 239 13.13 -12.35 0.41
N ALA A 240 13.72 -11.44 -0.38
CA ALA A 240 14.90 -11.72 -1.18
C ALA A 240 16.10 -12.10 -0.30
N ASN A 241 16.32 -11.40 0.81
CA ASN A 241 17.43 -11.68 1.72
C ASN A 241 17.25 -13.01 2.44
N ALA A 242 16.06 -13.33 2.93
CA ALA A 242 15.75 -14.61 3.57
C ALA A 242 15.92 -15.79 2.59
N THR A 243 15.48 -15.62 1.35
CA THR A 243 15.61 -16.62 0.28
C THR A 243 17.09 -16.83 -0.09
N ARG A 244 17.87 -15.75 -0.29
CA ARG A 244 19.32 -15.84 -0.55
C ARG A 244 20.05 -16.58 0.56
N LYS A 245 19.75 -16.27 1.81
CA LYS A 245 20.33 -16.98 2.96
C LYS A 245 20.02 -18.47 2.92
N PHE A 246 18.76 -18.84 2.68
CA PHE A 246 18.34 -20.23 2.57
C PHE A 246 19.07 -20.96 1.42
N VAL A 247 19.22 -20.32 0.25
CA VAL A 247 19.95 -20.90 -0.90
C VAL A 247 21.40 -21.16 -0.55
N ALA A 248 22.09 -20.21 0.08
CA ALA A 248 23.48 -20.38 0.50
C ALA A 248 23.64 -21.51 1.52
N GLU A 249 22.72 -21.66 2.47
CA GLU A 249 22.70 -22.76 3.44
C GLU A 249 22.42 -24.11 2.77
N TYR A 250 21.55 -24.12 1.76
CA TYR A 250 21.25 -25.33 0.96
C TYR A 250 22.49 -25.80 0.20
N GLU A 251 23.15 -24.91 -0.53
CA GLU A 251 24.36 -25.23 -1.31
C GLU A 251 25.49 -25.75 -0.39
N ALA A 252 25.63 -25.21 0.80
CA ALA A 252 26.64 -25.66 1.78
C ALA A 252 26.32 -27.04 2.40
N ASN A 253 25.06 -27.51 2.35
CA ASN A 253 24.58 -28.71 3.04
C ASN A 253 23.68 -29.60 2.16
N GLU A 254 23.87 -29.61 0.85
CA GLU A 254 23.01 -30.20 -0.16
C GLU A 254 22.50 -31.61 0.18
N ALA A 255 23.41 -32.53 0.53
CA ALA A 255 23.04 -33.91 0.83
C ALA A 255 22.11 -34.07 2.05
N GLU A 256 22.22 -33.19 3.04
CA GLU A 256 21.32 -33.15 4.22
C GLU A 256 19.97 -32.52 3.85
N TYR A 257 20.01 -31.45 3.09
CA TYR A 257 18.83 -30.71 2.66
C TYR A 257 17.96 -31.51 1.69
N ASP A 258 18.58 -32.28 0.81
CA ASP A 258 17.89 -33.22 -0.09
C ASP A 258 17.16 -34.32 0.69
N LYS A 259 17.80 -34.90 1.70
CA LYS A 259 17.15 -35.88 2.58
C LYS A 259 15.90 -35.28 3.27
N LYS A 260 15.92 -34.00 3.63
CA LYS A 260 14.79 -33.27 4.23
C LYS A 260 13.80 -32.76 3.18
N LYS A 261 14.07 -32.97 1.89
CA LYS A 261 13.26 -32.45 0.76
C LYS A 261 13.05 -30.93 0.85
N LEU A 262 14.12 -30.17 1.11
CA LEU A 262 14.04 -28.71 1.23
C LEU A 262 13.95 -28.00 -0.14
N PHE A 263 14.08 -28.72 -1.25
CA PHE A 263 13.77 -28.27 -2.60
C PHE A 263 12.25 -28.15 -2.86
N ASP A 264 11.37 -28.66 -1.99
CA ASP A 264 9.92 -28.51 -2.09
C ASP A 264 9.59 -27.00 -1.94
N PRO A 265 8.89 -26.36 -2.92
CA PRO A 265 8.59 -24.92 -2.86
C PRO A 265 7.88 -24.49 -1.58
N ARG A 266 7.05 -25.33 -0.99
CA ARG A 266 6.39 -25.07 0.31
C ARG A 266 7.37 -24.93 1.47
N LYS A 267 8.59 -25.47 1.35
CA LYS A 267 9.69 -25.34 2.30
C LYS A 267 10.69 -24.29 1.86
N PHE A 268 11.01 -24.26 0.57
CA PHE A 268 11.97 -23.33 -0.03
C PHE A 268 11.53 -21.86 0.10
N LEU A 269 10.24 -21.57 -0.08
CA LEU A 269 9.68 -20.22 0.03
C LEU A 269 9.34 -19.80 1.46
N LYS A 270 9.32 -20.76 2.41
CA LYS A 270 8.93 -20.49 3.80
C LYS A 270 9.76 -19.40 4.48
N PRO A 271 11.11 -19.36 4.38
CA PRO A 271 11.90 -18.29 5.01
C PRO A 271 11.53 -16.89 4.51
N GLY A 272 11.26 -16.74 3.20
CA GLY A 272 10.79 -15.49 2.61
C GLY A 272 9.41 -15.09 3.13
N PHE A 273 8.48 -16.03 3.18
CA PHE A 273 7.14 -15.82 3.76
C PHE A 273 7.21 -15.33 5.23
N GLU A 274 8.03 -15.98 6.06
CA GLU A 274 8.21 -15.60 7.47
C GLU A 274 8.85 -14.21 7.60
N ALA A 275 9.78 -13.87 6.72
CA ALA A 275 10.42 -12.55 6.70
C ALA A 275 9.45 -11.43 6.34
N ILE A 276 8.56 -11.63 5.35
CA ILE A 276 7.51 -10.67 5.04
C ILE A 276 6.55 -10.52 6.22
N THR A 277 6.11 -11.64 6.83
CA THR A 277 5.21 -11.59 7.99
C THR A 277 5.80 -10.71 9.09
N ALA A 278 7.08 -10.90 9.43
CA ALA A 278 7.76 -10.11 10.45
C ALA A 278 7.88 -8.61 10.05
N ALA A 279 8.21 -8.31 8.80
CA ALA A 279 8.31 -6.93 8.31
C ALA A 279 6.94 -6.22 8.38
N VAL A 280 5.87 -6.89 7.99
CA VAL A 280 4.50 -6.34 8.06
C VAL A 280 4.08 -6.10 9.51
N GLU A 281 4.35 -7.04 10.43
CA GLU A 281 4.07 -6.88 11.86
C GLU A 281 4.81 -5.67 12.45
N GLU A 282 6.09 -5.48 12.09
CA GLU A 282 6.89 -4.34 12.52
C GLU A 282 6.30 -3.02 12.01
N ARG A 283 5.93 -2.94 10.75
CA ARG A 283 5.31 -1.73 10.18
C ARG A 283 3.97 -1.42 10.82
N ILE A 284 3.14 -2.41 11.09
CA ILE A 284 1.87 -2.24 11.83
C ILE A 284 2.13 -1.61 13.22
N ASP A 285 3.16 -2.06 13.93
CA ASP A 285 3.53 -1.50 15.24
C ASP A 285 4.02 -0.05 15.10
N VAL A 286 4.89 0.25 14.12
CA VAL A 286 5.39 1.61 13.85
C VAL A 286 4.26 2.58 13.48
N PHE A 287 3.28 2.11 12.71
CA PHE A 287 2.12 2.92 12.29
C PHE A 287 1.08 3.10 13.40
N GLY A 288 1.20 2.36 14.49
CA GLY A 288 0.27 2.41 15.62
C GLY A 288 -1.09 1.78 15.36
N SER A 289 -1.21 0.93 14.31
CA SER A 289 -2.47 0.29 13.92
C SER A 289 -2.74 -1.06 14.62
N ALA A 290 -1.83 -1.57 15.43
CA ALA A 290 -2.06 -2.76 16.24
C ALA A 290 -3.26 -2.59 17.19
N ASN A 291 -4.15 -3.60 17.25
CA ASN A 291 -5.41 -3.59 18.02
C ASN A 291 -6.39 -2.47 17.61
N LYS A 292 -6.44 -2.14 16.32
CA LYS A 292 -7.36 -1.13 15.76
C LYS A 292 -8.40 -1.72 14.79
N ALA A 293 -8.50 -3.06 14.71
CA ALA A 293 -9.49 -3.76 13.89
C ALA A 293 -10.93 -3.59 14.40
#